data_b8730f190d8d0e50aef10b0469d7440c
#
_entry.id   b8730f190d8d0e50aef10b0469d7440c
#
_cell.length_a   1.000
_cell.length_b   1.000
_cell.length_c   1.000
_cell.angle_alpha   90.00
_cell.angle_beta   90.00
_cell.angle_gamma   90.00
#
_symmetry.space_group_name_H-M   'P 1'
#
loop_
_entity.id
_entity.type
_entity.pdbx_description
1 polymer ?
#
loop_
_entity_poly.entity_id
_entity_poly.type
_entity_poly.pdbx_seq_one_letter_code
_entity_poly.pdbx_strand_id
1 'polypeptide(L)'
;MKLNCKIKTKSFTLLLSGFLSIFFTNCVNLGQPQGLGPTGLLYASYSLGLSERNLPKLPLKKGKACVKRYGFFFTTGNASIGSAANSGGIVDIYRIDKEATNYLSIYSSLCTVVWGI
;
A
#
# COMPACT_ATOMS: atom_id res chain seq x y z
N MET A 1 -30.31 -42.22 -27.98
CA MET A 1 -29.76 -40.86 -28.01
C MET A 1 -29.58 -40.36 -26.57
N LYS A 2 -28.62 -40.94 -25.81
CA LYS A 2 -28.37 -40.62 -24.41
C LYS A 2 -26.84 -40.56 -24.13
N LEU A 3 -26.08 -39.77 -24.86
CA LEU A 3 -24.61 -39.83 -24.72
C LEU A 3 -23.91 -38.46 -24.64
N ASN A 4 -24.57 -37.39 -24.30
CA ASN A 4 -23.81 -36.10 -24.27
C ASN A 4 -23.88 -35.27 -22.99
N CYS A 5 -24.52 -35.76 -21.92
CA CYS A 5 -24.61 -34.97 -20.68
C CYS A 5 -23.43 -35.19 -19.71
N LYS A 6 -22.78 -36.36 -19.73
CA LYS A 6 -21.67 -36.68 -18.82
C LYS A 6 -20.32 -36.02 -19.15
N ILE A 7 -20.11 -35.71 -20.45
CA ILE A 7 -18.81 -35.13 -20.89
C ILE A 7 -18.78 -33.63 -20.57
N LYS A 8 -19.90 -32.93 -20.70
CA LYS A 8 -19.98 -31.50 -20.40
C LYS A 8 -19.78 -31.18 -18.91
N THR A 9 -20.30 -32.03 -18.03
CA THR A 9 -20.14 -31.84 -16.57
C THR A 9 -18.68 -32.01 -16.10
N LYS A 10 -17.97 -33.01 -16.61
CA LYS A 10 -16.55 -33.21 -16.26
C LYS A 10 -15.65 -32.06 -16.75
N SER A 11 -15.93 -31.57 -17.98
CA SER A 11 -15.17 -30.43 -18.52
C SER A 11 -15.45 -29.14 -17.74
N PHE A 12 -16.70 -28.91 -17.35
CA PHE A 12 -17.09 -27.76 -16.54
C PHE A 12 -16.46 -27.79 -15.14
N THR A 13 -16.41 -28.97 -14.50
CA THR A 13 -15.80 -29.14 -13.17
C THR A 13 -14.29 -28.93 -13.22
N LEU A 14 -13.63 -29.38 -14.29
CA LEU A 14 -12.19 -29.14 -14.50
C LEU A 14 -11.87 -27.65 -14.72
N LEU A 15 -12.69 -26.95 -15.51
CA LEU A 15 -12.56 -25.52 -15.71
C LEU A 15 -12.79 -24.73 -14.43
N LEU A 16 -13.80 -25.10 -13.64
CA LEU A 16 -14.11 -24.45 -12.37
C LEU A 16 -13.02 -24.71 -11.33
N SER A 17 -12.46 -25.93 -11.28
CA SER A 17 -11.33 -26.27 -10.40
C SER A 17 -10.06 -25.53 -10.80
N GLY A 18 -9.78 -25.41 -12.09
CA GLY A 18 -8.63 -24.63 -12.59
C GLY A 18 -8.76 -23.14 -12.27
N PHE A 19 -9.96 -22.58 -12.45
CA PHE A 19 -10.23 -21.18 -12.11
C PHE A 19 -10.10 -20.90 -10.60
N LEU A 20 -10.61 -21.81 -9.76
CA LEU A 20 -10.50 -21.72 -8.32
C LEU A 20 -9.04 -21.84 -7.85
N SER A 21 -8.23 -22.68 -8.48
CA SER A 21 -6.81 -22.83 -8.16
C SER A 21 -6.00 -21.55 -8.43
N ILE A 22 -6.38 -20.77 -9.45
CA ILE A 22 -5.75 -19.49 -9.78
C ILE A 22 -5.98 -18.46 -8.66
N PHE A 23 -7.12 -18.50 -7.99
CA PHE A 23 -7.40 -17.61 -6.85
C PHE A 23 -6.61 -17.97 -5.58
N PHE A 24 -6.26 -19.23 -5.38
CA PHE A 24 -5.52 -19.66 -4.20
C PHE A 24 -4.00 -19.54 -4.33
N THR A 25 -3.46 -19.46 -5.54
CA THR A 25 -2.01 -19.35 -5.77
C THR A 25 -1.50 -17.91 -5.84
N ASN A 26 -2.40 -16.96 -5.96
CA ASN A 26 -2.03 -15.55 -5.95
C ASN A 26 -2.06 -15.03 -4.51
N CYS A 27 -0.93 -15.01 -3.82
CA CYS A 27 -0.66 -14.08 -2.73
C CYS A 27 -0.66 -12.64 -3.29
N VAL A 28 -1.83 -12.16 -3.70
CA VAL A 28 -1.99 -10.76 -4.11
C VAL A 28 -1.95 -9.92 -2.85
N ASN A 29 -0.83 -9.29 -2.63
CA ASN A 29 -0.65 -8.30 -1.57
C ASN A 29 -1.39 -7.01 -1.99
N LEU A 30 -2.71 -7.07 -1.99
CA LEU A 30 -3.64 -6.05 -2.51
C LEU A 30 -3.67 -4.75 -1.69
N GLY A 31 -2.94 -4.69 -0.59
CA GLY A 31 -3.06 -3.58 0.36
C GLY A 31 -1.87 -2.65 0.47
N GLN A 32 -0.69 -3.04 -0.01
CA GLN A 32 0.54 -2.33 0.28
C GLN A 32 1.20 -1.72 -0.95
N PRO A 33 1.25 -0.39 -1.07
CA PRO A 33 1.96 0.24 -2.19
C PRO A 33 3.47 0.00 -2.18
N GLN A 34 4.08 -0.46 -1.09
CA GLN A 34 5.52 -0.66 -1.02
C GLN A 34 6.00 -1.84 -0.15
N GLY A 35 5.13 -2.78 0.23
CA GLY A 35 5.53 -3.98 0.99
C GLY A 35 6.04 -3.73 2.41
N LEU A 36 5.82 -2.55 2.98
CA LEU A 36 6.26 -2.17 4.31
C LEU A 36 5.13 -2.30 5.34
N GLY A 37 5.33 -3.16 6.34
CA GLY A 37 4.45 -3.30 7.50
C GLY A 37 3.28 -4.29 7.33
N PRO A 38 2.49 -4.50 8.38
CA PRO A 38 1.37 -5.44 8.38
C PRO A 38 0.20 -4.96 7.52
N THR A 39 -0.44 -5.87 6.80
CA THR A 39 -1.65 -5.61 6.00
C THR A 39 -2.90 -5.98 6.78
N GLY A 40 -3.86 -5.06 6.84
CA GLY A 40 -5.21 -5.34 7.29
C GLY A 40 -6.16 -5.45 6.10
N LEU A 41 -7.00 -6.48 6.06
CA LEU A 41 -7.97 -6.66 4.97
C LEU A 41 -9.03 -5.55 4.98
N LEU A 42 -9.55 -5.20 6.16
CA LEU A 42 -10.60 -4.20 6.31
C LEU A 42 -10.02 -2.80 6.56
N TYR A 43 -9.11 -2.70 7.49
CA TYR A 43 -8.50 -1.43 7.87
C TYR A 43 -7.09 -1.64 8.40
N ALA A 44 -6.16 -0.82 7.97
CA ALA A 44 -4.84 -0.71 8.55
C ALA A 44 -4.41 0.75 8.59
N SER A 45 -3.86 1.19 9.71
CA SER A 45 -3.24 2.50 9.85
C SER A 45 -2.05 2.37 10.79
N TYR A 46 -0.88 2.72 10.29
CA TYR A 46 0.36 2.64 11.07
C TYR A 46 1.39 3.64 10.58
N SER A 47 2.34 3.96 11.46
CA SER A 47 3.50 4.76 11.13
C SER A 47 4.78 3.94 11.38
N LEU A 48 5.75 4.12 10.52
CA LEU A 48 7.07 3.49 10.60
C LEU A 48 8.14 4.57 10.60
N GLY A 49 8.95 4.61 11.65
CA GLY A 49 10.17 5.40 11.69
C GLY A 49 11.23 4.76 10.79
N LEU A 50 11.73 5.48 9.80
CA LEU A 50 12.77 4.99 8.91
C LEU A 50 14.16 5.45 9.34
N SER A 51 14.27 6.66 9.81
CA SER A 51 15.54 7.25 10.22
C SER A 51 15.31 8.33 11.25
N GLU A 52 16.13 8.32 12.28
CA GLU A 52 16.12 9.34 13.33
C GLU A 52 17.57 9.69 13.69
N ARG A 53 17.89 10.98 13.65
CA ARG A 53 19.14 11.54 14.15
C ARG A 53 18.90 12.18 15.52
N ASN A 54 19.96 12.46 16.25
CA ASN A 54 19.85 13.22 17.49
C ASN A 54 19.08 14.52 17.23
N LEU A 55 17.88 14.63 17.82
CA LEU A 55 17.03 15.79 17.63
C LEU A 55 17.62 17.00 18.37
N PRO A 56 17.81 18.12 17.68
CA PRO A 56 18.14 19.36 18.35
C PRO A 56 16.94 19.81 19.21
N LYS A 57 17.21 20.53 20.29
CA LYS A 57 16.17 21.12 21.15
C LYS A 57 15.48 22.35 20.53
N LEU A 58 15.45 22.43 19.20
CA LEU A 58 14.85 23.49 18.38
C LEU A 58 13.47 23.10 17.91
N PRO A 59 12.58 24.09 17.63
CA PRO A 59 11.29 23.78 17.04
C PRO A 59 11.48 23.21 15.62
N LEU A 60 11.13 21.93 15.43
CA LEU A 60 11.21 21.26 14.15
C LEU A 60 10.01 21.61 13.27
N LYS A 61 10.26 21.89 12.00
CA LYS A 61 9.23 21.96 10.98
C LYS A 61 8.82 20.55 10.56
N LYS A 62 7.58 20.39 10.11
CA LYS A 62 7.03 19.14 9.61
C LYS A 62 6.62 19.29 8.16
N GLY A 63 7.14 18.45 7.30
CA GLY A 63 6.73 18.34 5.90
C GLY A 63 6.07 16.97 5.65
N LYS A 64 5.08 16.93 4.75
CA LYS A 64 4.37 15.71 4.40
C LYS A 64 4.08 15.65 2.90
N ALA A 65 4.36 14.49 2.30
CA ALA A 65 4.03 14.20 0.91
C ALA A 65 3.44 12.81 0.80
N CYS A 66 2.38 12.65 0.01
CA CYS A 66 1.60 11.43 -0.04
C CYS A 66 1.38 10.93 -1.45
N VAL A 67 1.39 9.60 -1.61
CA VAL A 67 0.83 8.89 -2.75
C VAL A 67 -0.45 8.20 -2.31
N LYS A 68 -1.48 8.27 -3.14
CA LYS A 68 -2.82 7.72 -2.86
C LYS A 68 -3.22 6.79 -3.98
N ARG A 69 -3.83 5.67 -3.63
CA ARG A 69 -4.42 4.73 -4.57
C ARG A 69 -5.93 4.70 -4.37
N TYR A 70 -6.64 4.79 -5.47
CA TYR A 70 -8.10 4.72 -5.54
C TYR A 70 -8.50 3.49 -6.36
N GLY A 71 -9.18 2.56 -5.73
CA GLY A 71 -9.51 1.27 -6.33
C GLY A 71 -8.25 0.46 -6.67
N PHE A 72 -8.35 -0.31 -7.75
CA PHE A 72 -7.25 -1.17 -8.23
C PHE A 72 -6.45 -0.54 -9.38
N PHE A 73 -6.94 0.55 -9.96
CA PHE A 73 -6.44 1.08 -11.23
C PHE A 73 -5.75 2.44 -11.13
N PHE A 74 -6.07 3.24 -10.13
CA PHE A 74 -5.60 4.62 -10.07
C PHE A 74 -4.68 4.85 -8.88
N THR A 75 -3.44 5.24 -9.16
CA THR A 75 -2.46 5.68 -8.16
C THR A 75 -1.94 7.05 -8.56
N THR A 76 -1.98 8.00 -7.65
CA THR A 76 -1.55 9.37 -7.90
C THR A 76 -0.87 9.97 -6.69
N GLY A 77 0.00 10.95 -6.91
CA GLY A 77 0.74 11.66 -5.87
C GLY A 77 2.23 11.36 -5.91
N ASN A 78 2.94 11.93 -4.95
CA ASN A 78 4.37 11.78 -4.78
C ASN A 78 4.70 11.70 -3.29
N ALA A 79 5.26 10.59 -2.84
CA ALA A 79 5.67 10.36 -1.45
C ALA A 79 7.20 10.38 -1.30
N SER A 80 7.91 11.14 -2.14
CA SER A 80 9.35 11.28 -2.03
C SER A 80 9.75 12.14 -0.81
N ILE A 81 10.92 11.88 -0.27
CA ILE A 81 11.49 12.65 0.84
C ILE A 81 11.69 14.12 0.42
N GLY A 82 12.18 14.36 -0.80
CA GLY A 82 12.35 15.70 -1.32
C GLY A 82 11.04 16.50 -1.42
N SER A 83 9.96 15.86 -1.89
CA SER A 83 8.64 16.50 -1.94
C SER A 83 8.10 16.81 -0.53
N ALA A 84 8.31 15.91 0.43
CA ALA A 84 7.93 16.14 1.81
C ALA A 84 8.76 17.26 2.46
N ALA A 85 10.07 17.30 2.24
CA ALA A 85 10.94 18.37 2.74
C ALA A 85 10.53 19.74 2.15
N ASN A 86 10.32 19.82 0.85
CA ASN A 86 9.88 21.05 0.18
C ASN A 86 8.52 21.54 0.71
N SER A 87 7.57 20.64 0.99
CA SER A 87 6.28 21.02 1.55
C SER A 87 6.38 21.65 2.94
N GLY A 88 7.41 21.29 3.73
CA GLY A 88 7.70 21.83 5.04
C GLY A 88 8.72 22.97 5.06
N GLY A 89 9.32 23.32 3.91
CA GLY A 89 10.45 24.27 3.84
C GLY A 89 11.65 23.80 4.69
N ILE A 90 11.94 22.48 4.63
CA ILE A 90 12.99 21.83 5.41
C ILE A 90 14.25 21.71 4.58
N VAL A 91 15.36 22.19 5.12
CA VAL A 91 16.69 22.09 4.50
C VAL A 91 17.47 20.93 5.11
N ASP A 92 17.48 20.84 6.44
CA ASP A 92 18.18 19.77 7.17
C ASP A 92 17.17 18.79 7.79
N ILE A 93 17.25 17.54 7.38
CA ILE A 93 16.34 16.48 7.81
C ILE A 93 16.92 15.74 9.01
N TYR A 94 16.13 15.66 10.09
CA TYR A 94 16.51 14.93 11.31
C TYR A 94 15.73 13.62 11.48
N ARG A 95 14.48 13.57 11.02
CA ARG A 95 13.65 12.38 11.17
C ARG A 95 12.78 12.17 9.94
N ILE A 96 12.63 10.91 9.56
CA ILE A 96 11.80 10.47 8.44
C ILE A 96 10.90 9.35 8.92
N ASP A 97 9.61 9.55 8.78
CA ASP A 97 8.57 8.55 9.08
C ASP A 97 7.75 8.23 7.84
N LYS A 98 7.22 7.02 7.77
CA LYS A 98 6.21 6.60 6.79
C LYS A 98 4.89 6.35 7.49
N GLU A 99 3.84 7.01 7.04
CA GLU A 99 2.48 6.77 7.49
C GLU A 99 1.72 6.03 6.38
N ALA A 100 1.20 4.87 6.69
CA ALA A 100 0.38 4.09 5.77
C ALA A 100 -1.03 3.96 6.29
N THR A 101 -2.02 4.13 5.42
CA THR A 101 -3.43 3.94 5.73
C THR A 101 -4.07 3.14 4.61
N ASN A 102 -4.87 2.12 4.97
CA ASN A 102 -5.59 1.28 4.03
C ASN A 102 -7.03 1.08 4.51
N TYR A 103 -7.99 1.25 3.60
CA TYR A 103 -9.41 1.00 3.82
C TYR A 103 -9.92 0.00 2.80
N LEU A 104 -10.38 -1.17 3.26
CA LEU A 104 -11.02 -2.22 2.46
C LEU A 104 -10.22 -2.62 1.20
N SER A 105 -8.91 -2.42 1.20
CA SER A 105 -8.05 -2.58 0.01
C SER A 105 -8.49 -1.76 -1.24
N ILE A 106 -9.54 -0.94 -1.11
CA ILE A 106 -10.06 -0.07 -2.16
C ILE A 106 -9.35 1.29 -2.14
N TYR A 107 -9.11 1.83 -0.95
CA TYR A 107 -8.35 3.06 -0.79
C TYR A 107 -7.10 2.82 0.04
N SER A 108 -5.96 3.24 -0.46
CA SER A 108 -4.72 3.23 0.33
C SER A 108 -3.94 4.52 0.13
N SER A 109 -3.31 4.97 1.20
CA SER A 109 -2.46 6.16 1.22
C SER A 109 -1.15 5.82 1.89
N LEU A 110 -0.05 6.20 1.26
CA LEU A 110 1.28 6.14 1.82
C LEU A 110 1.87 7.54 1.83
N CYS A 111 2.20 8.04 3.00
CA CYS A 111 2.76 9.37 3.19
C CYS A 111 4.18 9.28 3.75
N THR A 112 5.06 10.10 3.24
CA THR A 112 6.36 10.39 3.84
C THR A 112 6.23 11.64 4.68
N VAL A 113 6.61 11.54 5.94
CA VAL A 113 6.65 12.65 6.89
C VAL A 113 8.09 12.92 7.25
N VAL A 114 8.50 14.16 7.10
CA VAL A 114 9.86 14.61 7.34
C VAL A 114 9.85 15.70 8.42
N TRP A 115 10.77 15.60 9.35
CA TRP A 115 10.98 16.58 10.41
C TRP A 115 12.38 17.17 10.29
N GLY A 116 12.50 18.50 10.38
CA GLY A 116 13.76 19.19 10.24
C GLY A 116 13.69 20.70 10.45
N ILE A 117 14.70 21.38 10.01
CA ILE A 117 14.83 22.85 10.07
C ILE A 117 15.08 23.45 8.69
#